data_037cfbf32a9c1044600349b953181514
#
_entry.id   037cfbf32a9c1044600349b953181514
#
_cell.length_a   1.000
_cell.length_b   1.000
_cell.length_c   1.000
_cell.angle_alpha   90.00
_cell.angle_beta   90.00
_cell.angle_gamma   90.00
#
_symmetry.space_group_name_H-M   'P 1'
#
loop_
_entity.id
_entity.type
_entity.pdbx_description
1 polymer ?
#
loop_
_entity_poly.entity_id
_entity_poly.type
_entity_poly.pdbx_seq_one_letter_code
_entity_poly.pdbx_strand_id
1 'polypeptide(L)'
;MMHHAFSRRQFLKAGGAAALSTAAAGLLSSCGGASAGGTATGDGSTTYTVLYARQPATLNYLICSADPDLYHGTHCVDTLVEYDSRGKIREGLATSWEWDADTLTWTFHLRDENWVDYTGAVLGPVTAQDFVDALAYLLNPDYASGTASLVTPYVAGAEDYYNYCVWRNNANNGTVAEDGTTYTIDAAGTVTLTAADGSTTTCPAVDFSSVGVCAVDEHTLTYTLNYDFPGFLSLLNYAPYEPAYGPMLAELGDQFCTSAETACNCGAFYLAEYTPLESWVMKKNPENYDKDNVYIDTIRYIYNQEALISGPEMVRR
;
A
#
# COMPACT_ATOMS: atom_id res chain seq x y z
N MET A 1 -9.08 21.89 15.00
CA MET A 1 -8.39 20.82 15.75
C MET A 1 -7.41 20.21 14.77
N MET A 2 -6.12 20.42 14.97
CA MET A 2 -5.10 19.84 14.09
C MET A 2 -4.93 18.38 14.43
N HIS A 3 -5.34 17.49 13.54
CA HIS A 3 -4.96 16.07 13.62
C HIS A 3 -3.49 15.98 13.22
N HIS A 4 -2.60 15.76 14.18
CA HIS A 4 -1.23 15.37 13.89
C HIS A 4 -1.25 13.94 13.36
N ALA A 5 -1.06 13.78 12.07
CA ALA A 5 -0.76 12.49 11.48
C ALA A 5 0.65 12.07 11.95
N PHE A 6 0.73 11.05 12.78
CA PHE A 6 2.01 10.48 13.19
C PHE A 6 2.62 9.70 12.01
N SER A 7 3.91 9.93 11.72
CA SER A 7 4.62 9.11 10.74
C SER A 7 4.77 7.67 11.26
N ARG A 8 4.89 6.71 10.35
CA ARG A 8 5.11 5.28 10.65
C ARG A 8 6.21 5.08 11.70
N ARG A 9 7.30 5.83 11.61
CA ARG A 9 8.43 5.81 12.56
C ARG A 9 8.15 6.45 13.92
N GLN A 10 7.30 7.47 14.00
CA GLN A 10 6.94 8.07 15.28
C GLN A 10 6.14 7.10 16.14
N PHE A 11 5.25 6.34 15.53
CA PHE A 11 4.50 5.28 16.19
C PHE A 11 5.45 4.22 16.76
N LEU A 12 6.43 3.77 15.98
CA LEU A 12 7.41 2.77 16.39
C LEU A 12 8.38 3.29 17.45
N LYS A 13 8.79 4.57 17.40
CA LYS A 13 9.65 5.21 18.42
C LYS A 13 8.91 5.49 19.72
N ALA A 14 7.63 5.85 19.68
CA ALA A 14 6.82 6.07 20.88
C ALA A 14 6.57 4.76 21.65
N GLY A 15 6.36 3.64 20.93
CA GLY A 15 6.23 2.31 21.52
C GLY A 15 7.50 1.86 22.26
N GLY A 16 8.68 2.11 21.69
CA GLY A 16 9.97 1.78 22.31
C GLY A 16 10.27 2.54 23.60
N ALA A 17 9.90 3.83 23.67
CA ALA A 17 10.10 4.64 24.87
C ALA A 17 9.20 4.21 26.05
N ALA A 18 8.00 3.69 25.78
CA ALA A 18 7.09 3.18 26.81
C ALA A 18 7.57 1.83 27.40
N ALA A 19 8.27 1.00 26.60
CA ALA A 19 8.78 -0.30 27.05
C ALA A 19 9.98 -0.17 28.02
N LEU A 20 10.81 0.87 27.91
CA LEU A 20 11.98 1.09 28.75
C LEU A 20 11.65 1.61 30.15
N SER A 21 10.47 2.20 30.38
CA SER A 21 10.07 2.72 31.69
C SER A 21 9.48 1.68 32.65
N THR A 22 9.15 0.47 32.18
CA THR A 22 8.56 -0.60 33.02
C THR A 22 9.55 -1.63 33.55
N ALA A 23 10.78 -1.65 33.07
CA ALA A 23 11.81 -2.59 33.53
C ALA A 23 12.43 -2.27 34.89
N ALA A 24 12.21 -1.06 35.46
CA ALA A 24 12.80 -0.63 36.73
C ALA A 24 11.87 -0.75 37.97
N ALA A 25 10.60 -1.16 37.81
CA ALA A 25 9.60 -1.20 38.89
C ALA A 25 9.22 -2.62 39.36
N GLY A 26 9.93 -3.66 38.93
CA GLY A 26 9.56 -5.08 39.10
C GLY A 26 10.04 -5.78 40.37
N LEU A 27 10.43 -5.10 41.45
CA LEU A 27 10.93 -5.74 42.67
C LEU A 27 10.15 -5.48 43.96
N LEU A 28 8.95 -4.95 43.94
CA LEU A 28 8.11 -4.87 45.15
C LEU A 28 6.62 -4.99 44.82
N SER A 29 6.08 -6.19 44.86
CA SER A 29 4.87 -6.55 45.63
C SER A 29 4.16 -7.78 45.12
N SER A 30 4.17 -8.78 45.93
CA SER A 30 3.16 -9.84 45.98
C SER A 30 1.87 -9.21 46.53
N CYS A 31 0.78 -9.35 45.75
CA CYS A 31 -0.63 -9.49 46.08
C CYS A 31 -1.56 -8.82 45.07
N GLY A 32 -2.26 -9.62 44.28
CA GLY A 32 -3.64 -9.40 43.87
C GLY A 32 -3.93 -8.26 42.89
N GLY A 33 -4.16 -8.58 41.60
CA GLY A 33 -4.77 -7.69 40.65
C GLY A 33 -4.29 -7.94 39.22
N ALA A 34 -5.13 -8.50 38.38
CA ALA A 34 -4.83 -8.68 36.94
C ALA A 34 -4.68 -7.31 36.27
N SER A 35 -3.44 -6.96 35.93
CA SER A 35 -3.13 -5.81 35.07
C SER A 35 -3.00 -6.28 33.63
N ALA A 36 -3.83 -5.72 32.74
CA ALA A 36 -3.61 -5.78 31.32
C ALA A 36 -2.37 -4.95 30.98
N GLY A 37 -1.20 -5.58 31.05
CA GLY A 37 0.10 -5.03 30.67
C GLY A 37 0.71 -5.95 29.63
N GLY A 38 1.31 -5.39 28.60
CA GLY A 38 2.07 -6.16 27.63
C GLY A 38 3.06 -7.08 28.34
N THR A 39 2.87 -8.39 28.20
CA THR A 39 3.79 -9.39 28.75
C THR A 39 5.04 -9.39 27.89
N ALA A 40 6.17 -8.94 28.47
CA ALA A 40 7.47 -9.35 27.98
C ALA A 40 7.52 -10.87 28.08
N THR A 41 7.53 -11.59 26.96
CA THR A 41 7.86 -12.99 26.91
C THR A 41 9.30 -13.16 27.36
N GLY A 42 9.66 -14.27 28.03
CA GLY A 42 10.96 -14.44 28.68
C GLY A 42 12.16 -14.47 27.73
N ASP A 43 11.99 -14.18 26.43
CA ASP A 43 13.03 -14.04 25.41
C ASP A 43 13.43 -12.57 25.15
N GLY A 44 12.79 -11.61 25.79
CA GLY A 44 13.07 -10.18 25.61
C GLY A 44 12.39 -9.56 24.38
N SER A 45 11.57 -10.29 23.62
CA SER A 45 10.86 -9.76 22.44
C SER A 45 9.76 -8.76 22.86
N THR A 46 9.60 -7.70 22.03
CA THR A 46 8.63 -6.64 22.26
C THR A 46 7.41 -6.82 21.36
N THR A 47 6.23 -6.93 21.98
CA THR A 47 4.96 -7.04 21.25
C THR A 47 4.07 -5.83 21.51
N TYR A 48 3.58 -5.20 20.45
CA TYR A 48 2.57 -4.16 20.50
C TYR A 48 1.23 -4.71 20.03
N THR A 49 0.21 -4.64 20.90
CA THR A 49 -1.13 -5.17 20.60
C THR A 49 -2.11 -4.05 20.37
N VAL A 50 -2.88 -4.13 19.27
CA VAL A 50 -3.93 -3.19 18.85
C VAL A 50 -5.25 -3.92 18.73
N LEU A 51 -6.32 -3.30 19.20
CA LEU A 51 -7.69 -3.79 18.96
C LEU A 51 -8.27 -3.11 17.73
N TYR A 52 -8.94 -3.85 16.87
CA TYR A 52 -9.69 -3.31 15.73
C TYR A 52 -11.10 -3.90 15.68
N ALA A 53 -12.06 -3.10 15.17
CA ALA A 53 -13.50 -3.45 15.24
C ALA A 53 -14.13 -3.73 13.88
N ARG A 54 -13.44 -3.44 12.78
CA ARG A 54 -13.96 -3.64 11.43
C ARG A 54 -13.04 -4.56 10.64
N GLN A 55 -13.61 -5.70 10.20
CA GLN A 55 -12.90 -6.62 9.32
C GLN A 55 -12.52 -5.91 8.00
N PRO A 56 -11.28 -6.01 7.51
CA PRO A 56 -10.93 -5.55 6.19
C PRO A 56 -11.70 -6.34 5.12
N ALA A 57 -12.06 -5.66 4.05
CA ALA A 57 -12.66 -6.28 2.88
C ALA A 57 -11.60 -7.03 2.05
N THR A 58 -10.36 -6.53 2.06
CA THR A 58 -9.20 -7.10 1.39
C THR A 58 -7.92 -6.73 2.13
N LEU A 59 -6.84 -7.47 1.92
CA LEU A 59 -5.48 -7.10 2.30
C LEU A 59 -4.75 -6.40 1.15
N ASN A 60 -5.33 -6.41 -0.06
CA ASN A 60 -4.70 -5.86 -1.25
C ASN A 60 -4.75 -4.32 -1.23
N TYR A 61 -3.63 -3.73 -0.82
CA TYR A 61 -3.45 -2.28 -0.67
C TYR A 61 -3.55 -1.52 -2.00
N LEU A 62 -3.32 -2.16 -3.14
CA LEU A 62 -3.37 -1.52 -4.47
C LEU A 62 -4.81 -1.20 -4.91
N ILE A 63 -5.80 -1.94 -4.42
CA ILE A 63 -7.19 -1.79 -4.85
C ILE A 63 -8.13 -1.23 -3.77
N CYS A 64 -7.69 -1.21 -2.52
CA CYS A 64 -8.51 -0.77 -1.40
C CYS A 64 -8.42 0.74 -1.14
N SER A 65 -9.48 1.28 -0.51
CA SER A 65 -9.55 2.69 -0.10
C SER A 65 -9.99 2.88 1.34
N ALA A 66 -10.21 1.78 2.07
CA ALA A 66 -10.75 1.80 3.42
C ALA A 66 -9.65 1.62 4.48
N ASP A 67 -9.80 2.29 5.63
CA ASP A 67 -8.82 2.35 6.71
C ASP A 67 -8.28 0.96 7.16
N PRO A 68 -9.09 -0.04 7.54
CA PRO A 68 -8.52 -1.32 7.98
C PRO A 68 -7.85 -2.11 6.85
N ASP A 69 -8.23 -1.88 5.60
CA ASP A 69 -7.66 -2.57 4.45
C ASP A 69 -6.22 -2.11 4.16
N LEU A 70 -5.85 -0.91 4.63
CA LEU A 70 -4.52 -0.31 4.42
C LEU A 70 -3.48 -0.74 5.48
N TYR A 71 -3.85 -1.48 6.51
CA TYR A 71 -2.89 -1.84 7.58
C TYR A 71 -1.72 -2.67 7.06
N HIS A 72 -1.93 -3.57 6.10
CA HIS A 72 -0.87 -4.32 5.46
C HIS A 72 0.09 -3.36 4.74
N GLY A 73 -0.36 -2.62 3.74
CA GLY A 73 0.48 -1.67 2.99
C GLY A 73 1.22 -0.71 3.93
N THR A 74 0.53 -0.12 4.90
CA THR A 74 1.12 0.87 5.82
C THR A 74 2.30 0.34 6.64
N HIS A 75 2.32 -0.93 7.01
CA HIS A 75 3.37 -1.49 7.88
C HIS A 75 4.36 -2.37 7.13
N CYS A 76 3.90 -3.01 6.05
CA CYS A 76 4.62 -4.08 5.39
C CYS A 76 5.15 -3.70 4.01
N VAL A 77 4.78 -2.53 3.48
CA VAL A 77 5.29 -2.02 2.20
C VAL A 77 5.82 -0.60 2.40
N ASP A 78 7.05 -0.35 1.99
CA ASP A 78 7.64 0.98 2.03
C ASP A 78 7.32 1.76 0.74
N THR A 79 7.24 3.08 0.87
CA THR A 79 6.98 4.00 -0.23
C THR A 79 8.27 4.61 -0.78
N LEU A 80 8.22 5.23 -1.97
CA LEU A 80 9.37 5.95 -2.54
C LEU A 80 9.93 7.00 -1.59
N VAL A 81 9.04 7.76 -0.96
CA VAL A 81 9.40 8.82 -0.01
C VAL A 81 8.56 8.67 1.25
N GLU A 82 9.01 9.22 2.36
CA GLU A 82 8.31 9.19 3.65
C GLU A 82 8.22 10.58 4.27
N TYR A 83 7.42 10.72 5.33
CA TYR A 83 7.44 11.92 6.17
C TYR A 83 8.28 11.70 7.43
N ASP A 84 9.14 12.66 7.74
CA ASP A 84 9.82 12.71 9.03
C ASP A 84 8.86 13.14 10.16
N SER A 85 9.37 13.20 11.39
CA SER A 85 8.60 13.61 12.58
C SER A 85 8.09 15.06 12.53
N ARG A 86 8.55 15.87 11.58
CA ARG A 86 8.18 17.27 11.39
C ARG A 86 7.29 17.47 10.18
N GLY A 87 6.90 16.39 9.50
CA GLY A 87 6.11 16.43 8.27
C GLY A 87 6.90 16.84 7.03
N LYS A 88 8.22 16.71 7.03
CA LYS A 88 9.03 16.90 5.84
C LYS A 88 9.19 15.58 5.11
N ILE A 89 9.12 15.66 3.78
CA ILE A 89 9.43 14.54 2.90
C ILE A 89 10.91 14.18 3.04
N ARG A 90 11.19 12.90 3.15
CA ARG A 90 12.50 12.30 3.25
C ARG A 90 12.58 11.02 2.44
N GLU A 91 13.77 10.47 2.33
CA GLU A 91 14.06 9.21 1.67
C GLU A 91 13.24 8.06 2.27
N GLY A 92 12.62 7.26 1.39
CA GLY A 92 12.04 5.96 1.64
C GLY A 92 12.79 4.90 0.86
N LEU A 93 12.14 4.21 -0.11
CA LEU A 93 12.82 3.34 -1.07
C LEU A 93 13.68 4.14 -2.06
N ALA A 94 13.31 5.39 -2.37
CA ALA A 94 14.17 6.29 -3.13
C ALA A 94 15.18 6.99 -2.20
N THR A 95 16.45 6.97 -2.58
CA THR A 95 17.56 7.66 -1.90
C THR A 95 17.74 9.09 -2.38
N SER A 96 17.29 9.37 -3.60
CA SER A 96 17.28 10.71 -4.20
C SER A 96 16.24 10.80 -5.30
N TRP A 97 15.87 12.02 -5.68
CA TRP A 97 14.95 12.29 -6.78
C TRP A 97 15.21 13.64 -7.40
N GLU A 98 14.85 13.79 -8.67
CA GLU A 98 15.06 14.96 -9.49
C GLU A 98 13.77 15.28 -10.24
N TRP A 99 13.53 16.59 -10.46
CA TRP A 99 12.42 17.09 -11.27
C TRP A 99 12.93 17.80 -12.52
N ASP A 100 12.47 17.35 -13.66
CA ASP A 100 12.67 18.05 -14.94
C ASP A 100 11.36 18.72 -15.36
N ALA A 101 11.36 20.05 -15.28
CA ALA A 101 10.20 20.87 -15.62
C ALA A 101 9.92 20.96 -17.14
N ASP A 102 10.92 20.71 -17.98
CA ASP A 102 10.77 20.77 -19.43
C ASP A 102 10.04 19.52 -19.95
N THR A 103 10.28 18.37 -19.32
CA THR A 103 9.66 17.09 -19.66
C THR A 103 8.55 16.68 -18.71
N LEU A 104 8.29 17.46 -17.65
CA LEU A 104 7.35 17.13 -16.57
C LEU A 104 7.64 15.79 -15.93
N THR A 105 8.90 15.43 -15.74
CA THR A 105 9.32 14.09 -15.31
C THR A 105 10.07 14.14 -13.98
N TRP A 106 9.62 13.32 -13.04
CA TRP A 106 10.34 12.95 -11.84
C TRP A 106 11.20 11.71 -12.11
N THR A 107 12.46 11.74 -11.68
CA THR A 107 13.36 10.58 -11.68
C THR A 107 13.71 10.23 -10.24
N PHE A 108 13.55 8.95 -9.87
CA PHE A 108 13.82 8.42 -8.54
C PHE A 108 14.92 7.38 -8.61
N HIS A 109 15.91 7.45 -7.70
CA HIS A 109 16.99 6.47 -7.57
C HIS A 109 16.73 5.61 -6.34
N LEU A 110 16.52 4.31 -6.56
CA LEU A 110 16.15 3.36 -5.52
C LEU A 110 17.38 2.84 -4.76
N ARG A 111 17.17 2.48 -3.50
CA ARG A 111 18.14 1.72 -2.71
C ARG A 111 18.02 0.23 -2.96
N ASP A 112 19.08 -0.50 -2.59
CA ASP A 112 18.99 -1.94 -2.44
C ASP A 112 18.03 -2.27 -1.28
N GLU A 113 16.98 -3.01 -1.56
CA GLU A 113 15.99 -3.52 -0.61
C GLU A 113 15.45 -4.85 -1.12
N ASN A 114 14.94 -5.70 -0.23
CA ASN A 114 14.40 -7.01 -0.58
C ASN A 114 12.92 -7.14 -0.27
N TRP A 115 12.22 -7.84 -1.16
CA TRP A 115 10.92 -8.41 -0.84
C TRP A 115 11.09 -9.66 0.01
N VAL A 116 10.24 -9.80 1.02
CA VAL A 116 10.14 -11.01 1.85
C VAL A 116 8.72 -11.57 1.85
N ASP A 117 8.62 -12.88 2.04
CA ASP A 117 7.34 -13.58 2.19
C ASP A 117 6.82 -13.52 3.64
N TYR A 118 5.70 -14.21 3.90
CA TYR A 118 5.07 -14.31 5.22
C TYR A 118 5.92 -15.03 6.29
N THR A 119 7.00 -15.70 5.90
CA THR A 119 7.96 -16.31 6.83
C THR A 119 9.15 -15.40 7.13
N GLY A 120 9.29 -14.29 6.38
CA GLY A 120 10.44 -13.41 6.40
C GLY A 120 11.59 -13.87 5.49
N ALA A 121 11.36 -14.88 4.63
CA ALA A 121 12.34 -15.33 3.66
C ALA A 121 12.37 -14.40 2.43
N VAL A 122 13.57 -14.13 1.91
CA VAL A 122 13.76 -13.26 0.75
C VAL A 122 13.13 -13.89 -0.50
N LEU A 123 12.30 -13.10 -1.20
CA LEU A 123 11.70 -13.41 -2.50
C LEU A 123 12.56 -12.92 -3.66
N GLY A 124 13.12 -11.73 -3.53
CA GLY A 124 13.92 -11.07 -4.55
C GLY A 124 14.15 -9.58 -4.23
N PRO A 125 14.90 -8.84 -5.06
CA PRO A 125 15.12 -7.41 -4.88
C PRO A 125 13.84 -6.60 -5.16
N VAL A 126 13.72 -5.46 -4.52
CA VAL A 126 12.76 -4.41 -4.89
C VAL A 126 13.35 -3.63 -6.05
N THR A 127 12.62 -3.53 -7.15
CA THR A 127 13.07 -2.91 -8.38
C THR A 127 12.13 -1.80 -8.84
N ALA A 128 12.59 -0.96 -9.76
CA ALA A 128 11.75 0.03 -10.42
C ALA A 128 10.57 -0.61 -11.19
N GLN A 129 10.75 -1.85 -11.70
CA GLN A 129 9.70 -2.58 -12.39
C GLN A 129 8.53 -2.93 -11.48
N ASP A 130 8.75 -3.16 -10.18
CA ASP A 130 7.69 -3.47 -9.22
C ASP A 130 6.68 -2.32 -9.05
N PHE A 131 7.13 -1.06 -9.24
CA PHE A 131 6.25 0.11 -9.26
C PHE A 131 5.44 0.19 -10.55
N VAL A 132 6.05 -0.16 -11.69
CA VAL A 132 5.39 -0.19 -13.00
C VAL A 132 4.31 -1.27 -13.01
N ASP A 133 4.63 -2.46 -12.53
CA ASP A 133 3.71 -3.60 -12.46
C ASP A 133 2.54 -3.33 -11.49
N ALA A 134 2.82 -2.73 -10.33
CA ALA A 134 1.79 -2.32 -9.37
C ALA A 134 0.82 -1.30 -9.96
N LEU A 135 1.34 -0.31 -10.71
CA LEU A 135 0.50 0.70 -11.34
C LEU A 135 -0.33 0.11 -12.49
N ALA A 136 0.23 -0.81 -13.28
CA ALA A 136 -0.49 -1.52 -14.33
C ALA A 136 -1.64 -2.37 -13.75
N TYR A 137 -1.39 -3.04 -12.63
CA TYR A 137 -2.41 -3.78 -11.89
C TYR A 137 -3.53 -2.87 -11.38
N LEU A 138 -3.18 -1.77 -10.71
CA LEU A 138 -4.12 -0.81 -10.16
C LEU A 138 -5.01 -0.18 -11.23
N LEU A 139 -4.44 0.17 -12.40
CA LEU A 139 -5.15 0.80 -13.51
C LEU A 139 -5.94 -0.21 -14.36
N ASN A 140 -5.84 -1.52 -14.10
CA ASN A 140 -6.69 -2.50 -14.73
C ASN A 140 -8.07 -2.53 -14.06
N PRO A 141 -9.17 -2.13 -14.75
CA PRO A 141 -10.50 -2.09 -14.16
C PRO A 141 -11.06 -3.46 -13.77
N ASP A 142 -10.47 -4.58 -14.21
CA ASP A 142 -10.86 -5.93 -13.79
C ASP A 142 -10.65 -6.14 -12.28
N TYR A 143 -9.69 -5.42 -11.67
CA TYR A 143 -9.42 -5.46 -10.25
C TYR A 143 -10.22 -4.42 -9.44
N ALA A 144 -11.00 -3.58 -10.10
CA ALA A 144 -11.93 -2.61 -9.50
C ALA A 144 -11.30 -1.73 -8.41
N SER A 145 -10.09 -1.20 -8.65
CA SER A 145 -9.40 -0.35 -7.70
C SER A 145 -10.24 0.88 -7.30
N GLY A 146 -10.47 1.07 -6.00
CA GLY A 146 -11.14 2.25 -5.45
C GLY A 146 -10.27 3.52 -5.46
N THR A 147 -9.00 3.42 -5.87
CA THR A 147 -8.01 4.51 -5.78
C THR A 147 -7.41 4.92 -7.11
N ALA A 148 -7.85 4.35 -8.24
CA ALA A 148 -7.37 4.73 -9.58
C ALA A 148 -7.49 6.24 -9.85
N SER A 149 -8.50 6.91 -9.28
CA SER A 149 -8.69 8.36 -9.36
C SER A 149 -7.60 9.20 -8.67
N LEU A 150 -6.73 8.60 -7.86
CA LEU A 150 -5.55 9.25 -7.29
C LEU A 150 -4.34 9.19 -8.22
N VAL A 151 -4.45 8.48 -9.36
CA VAL A 151 -3.38 8.30 -10.35
C VAL A 151 -3.75 8.96 -11.67
N THR A 152 -4.94 8.66 -12.19
CA THR A 152 -5.37 9.04 -13.54
C THR A 152 -5.28 10.53 -13.88
N PRO A 153 -5.53 11.47 -12.95
CA PRO A 153 -5.40 12.91 -13.28
C PRO A 153 -3.96 13.40 -13.35
N TYR A 154 -3.03 12.70 -12.70
CA TYR A 154 -1.66 13.19 -12.48
C TYR A 154 -0.64 12.56 -13.41
N VAL A 155 -0.68 11.24 -13.59
CA VAL A 155 0.30 10.50 -14.40
C VAL A 155 -0.11 10.57 -15.88
N ALA A 156 0.81 10.96 -16.74
CA ALA A 156 0.56 11.11 -18.18
C ALA A 156 0.04 9.80 -18.79
N GLY A 157 -0.98 9.89 -19.64
CA GLY A 157 -1.58 8.73 -20.31
C GLY A 157 -2.38 7.76 -19.44
N ALA A 158 -2.36 7.92 -18.09
CA ALA A 158 -3.05 7.00 -17.19
C ALA A 158 -4.57 7.04 -17.34
N GLU A 159 -5.16 8.22 -17.58
CA GLU A 159 -6.60 8.37 -17.80
C GLU A 159 -7.03 7.71 -19.11
N ASP A 160 -6.29 7.94 -20.19
CA ASP A 160 -6.58 7.36 -21.50
C ASP A 160 -6.50 5.83 -21.45
N TYR A 161 -5.45 5.29 -20.82
CA TYR A 161 -5.29 3.84 -20.63
C TYR A 161 -6.44 3.26 -19.81
N TYR A 162 -6.76 3.86 -18.65
CA TYR A 162 -7.84 3.39 -17.78
C TYR A 162 -9.19 3.39 -18.50
N ASN A 163 -9.55 4.50 -19.16
CA ASN A 163 -10.79 4.62 -19.90
C ASN A 163 -10.87 3.59 -21.04
N TYR A 164 -9.80 3.43 -21.81
CA TYR A 164 -9.73 2.39 -22.86
C TYR A 164 -9.98 1.00 -22.26
N CYS A 165 -9.35 0.64 -21.14
CA CYS A 165 -9.56 -0.65 -20.50
C CYS A 165 -11.01 -0.85 -20.03
N VAL A 166 -11.65 0.18 -19.46
CA VAL A 166 -13.07 0.14 -19.08
C VAL A 166 -13.97 -0.09 -20.30
N TRP A 167 -13.74 0.66 -21.37
CA TRP A 167 -14.56 0.54 -22.60
C TRP A 167 -14.34 -0.80 -23.30
N ARG A 168 -13.11 -1.27 -23.35
CA ARG A 168 -12.77 -2.61 -23.87
C ARG A 168 -13.51 -3.71 -23.09
N ASN A 169 -13.53 -3.62 -21.76
CA ASN A 169 -14.21 -4.58 -20.91
C ASN A 169 -15.72 -4.53 -21.14
N ASN A 170 -16.31 -3.34 -21.24
CA ASN A 170 -17.72 -3.16 -21.56
C ASN A 170 -18.06 -3.78 -22.92
N ALA A 171 -17.22 -3.58 -23.95
CA ALA A 171 -17.40 -4.18 -25.26
C ALA A 171 -17.35 -5.71 -25.21
N ASN A 172 -16.36 -6.28 -24.52
CA ASN A 172 -16.21 -7.73 -24.38
C ASN A 172 -17.38 -8.38 -23.62
N ASN A 173 -17.94 -7.67 -22.64
CA ASN A 173 -19.05 -8.15 -21.81
C ASN A 173 -20.43 -7.84 -22.40
N GLY A 174 -20.50 -7.11 -23.49
CA GLY A 174 -21.78 -6.65 -24.09
C GLY A 174 -22.57 -5.71 -23.16
N THR A 175 -21.85 -4.94 -22.34
CA THR A 175 -22.45 -4.01 -21.37
C THR A 175 -23.14 -2.86 -22.11
N VAL A 176 -24.28 -2.43 -21.55
CA VAL A 176 -24.97 -1.18 -21.95
C VAL A 176 -24.91 -0.25 -20.73
N ALA A 177 -24.39 0.95 -20.91
CA ALA A 177 -24.32 1.94 -19.83
C ALA A 177 -25.73 2.48 -19.48
N GLU A 178 -25.85 3.10 -18.30
CA GLU A 178 -27.14 3.64 -17.80
C GLU A 178 -27.73 4.70 -18.74
N ASP A 179 -26.89 5.45 -19.45
CA ASP A 179 -27.28 6.45 -20.45
C ASP A 179 -27.64 5.86 -21.83
N GLY A 180 -27.59 4.52 -21.94
CA GLY A 180 -27.87 3.80 -23.18
C GLY A 180 -26.68 3.65 -24.13
N THR A 181 -25.47 4.10 -23.73
CA THR A 181 -24.26 3.91 -24.54
C THR A 181 -23.92 2.43 -24.66
N THR A 182 -23.63 1.97 -25.88
CA THR A 182 -23.17 0.62 -26.19
C THR A 182 -21.71 0.64 -26.64
N TYR A 183 -21.04 -0.49 -26.51
CA TYR A 183 -19.62 -0.64 -26.80
C TYR A 183 -19.38 -1.80 -27.73
N THR A 184 -18.53 -1.61 -28.73
CA THR A 184 -18.05 -2.67 -29.63
C THR A 184 -16.54 -2.58 -29.78
N ILE A 185 -15.88 -3.71 -30.05
CA ILE A 185 -14.42 -3.77 -30.26
C ILE A 185 -14.14 -4.50 -31.57
N ASP A 186 -13.22 -3.98 -32.36
CA ASP A 186 -12.78 -4.61 -33.59
C ASP A 186 -11.53 -5.50 -33.39
N ALA A 187 -11.10 -6.16 -34.47
CA ALA A 187 -9.91 -7.04 -34.40
C ALA A 187 -8.58 -6.29 -34.19
N ALA A 188 -8.54 -4.98 -34.38
CA ALA A 188 -7.38 -4.14 -34.11
C ALA A 188 -7.39 -3.62 -32.66
N GLY A 189 -8.43 -3.95 -31.88
CA GLY A 189 -8.58 -3.47 -30.48
C GLY A 189 -9.19 -2.07 -30.39
N THR A 190 -9.69 -1.49 -31.51
CA THR A 190 -10.37 -0.19 -31.47
C THR A 190 -11.76 -0.35 -30.86
N VAL A 191 -12.03 0.39 -29.77
CA VAL A 191 -13.35 0.41 -29.17
C VAL A 191 -14.19 1.53 -29.79
N THR A 192 -15.43 1.20 -30.15
CA THR A 192 -16.44 2.16 -30.60
C THR A 192 -17.54 2.27 -29.55
N LEU A 193 -17.76 3.47 -29.05
CA LEU A 193 -18.88 3.85 -28.20
C LEU A 193 -20.00 4.38 -29.10
N THR A 194 -21.21 3.87 -28.93
CA THR A 194 -22.39 4.38 -29.61
C THR A 194 -23.39 4.88 -28.57
N ALA A 195 -23.60 6.19 -28.55
CA ALA A 195 -24.57 6.81 -27.63
C ALA A 195 -26.01 6.52 -28.03
N ALA A 196 -26.96 6.76 -27.14
CA ALA A 196 -28.41 6.52 -27.39
C ALA A 196 -28.97 7.33 -28.59
N ASP A 197 -28.37 8.47 -28.91
CA ASP A 197 -28.75 9.30 -30.07
C ASP A 197 -28.12 8.81 -31.40
N GLY A 198 -27.33 7.74 -31.36
CA GLY A 198 -26.65 7.15 -32.51
C GLY A 198 -25.30 7.80 -32.84
N SER A 199 -24.86 8.80 -32.10
CA SER A 199 -23.50 9.36 -32.25
C SER A 199 -22.44 8.34 -31.82
N THR A 200 -21.29 8.36 -32.51
CA THR A 200 -20.21 7.40 -32.25
C THR A 200 -18.91 8.10 -31.91
N THR A 201 -18.17 7.52 -30.96
CA THR A 201 -16.81 7.89 -30.64
C THR A 201 -15.94 6.64 -30.75
N THR A 202 -14.76 6.76 -31.35
CA THR A 202 -13.81 5.64 -31.47
C THR A 202 -12.57 5.92 -30.64
N CYS A 203 -12.07 4.91 -29.94
CA CYS A 203 -10.82 4.93 -29.17
C CYS A 203 -9.91 3.82 -29.70
N PRO A 204 -8.78 4.13 -30.32
CA PRO A 204 -7.77 3.14 -30.69
C PRO A 204 -7.28 2.36 -29.48
N ALA A 205 -6.68 1.20 -29.70
CA ALA A 205 -6.02 0.44 -28.64
C ALA A 205 -4.97 1.30 -27.95
N VAL A 206 -5.02 1.36 -26.62
CA VAL A 206 -4.05 2.05 -25.77
C VAL A 206 -3.26 1.00 -25.01
N ASP A 207 -1.95 1.00 -25.18
CA ASP A 207 -1.03 0.11 -24.47
C ASP A 207 -0.53 0.78 -23.19
N PHE A 208 -0.27 -0.04 -22.15
CA PHE A 208 0.21 0.48 -20.87
C PHE A 208 1.57 1.22 -20.98
N SER A 209 2.38 0.91 -21.99
CA SER A 209 3.64 1.63 -22.26
C SER A 209 3.46 3.12 -22.58
N SER A 210 2.21 3.58 -22.85
CA SER A 210 1.88 4.99 -23.00
C SER A 210 1.66 5.72 -21.67
N VAL A 211 1.55 4.97 -20.55
CA VAL A 211 1.43 5.55 -19.22
C VAL A 211 2.80 6.06 -18.76
N GLY A 212 2.82 7.26 -18.22
CA GLY A 212 4.02 7.97 -17.81
C GLY A 212 4.71 7.40 -16.56
N VAL A 213 4.85 6.08 -16.46
CA VAL A 213 5.67 5.39 -15.47
C VAL A 213 6.63 4.46 -16.20
N CYS A 214 7.92 4.49 -15.85
CA CYS A 214 8.92 3.67 -16.53
C CYS A 214 10.05 3.27 -15.60
N ALA A 215 10.39 1.98 -15.60
CA ALA A 215 11.65 1.46 -15.07
C ALA A 215 12.73 1.68 -16.14
N VAL A 216 13.60 2.66 -15.93
CA VAL A 216 14.73 2.95 -16.84
C VAL A 216 15.77 1.84 -16.71
N ASP A 217 16.00 1.41 -15.49
CA ASP A 217 16.82 0.26 -15.10
C ASP A 217 16.29 -0.30 -13.76
N GLU A 218 16.99 -1.24 -13.15
CA GLU A 218 16.57 -1.89 -11.90
C GLU A 218 16.39 -0.91 -10.74
N HIS A 219 17.17 0.17 -10.70
CA HIS A 219 17.17 1.16 -9.61
C HIS A 219 16.73 2.56 -10.01
N THR A 220 16.30 2.77 -11.26
CA THR A 220 15.88 4.09 -11.75
C THR A 220 14.44 4.03 -12.25
N LEU A 221 13.57 4.73 -11.53
CA LEU A 221 12.14 4.85 -11.83
C LEU A 221 11.82 6.28 -12.28
N THR A 222 11.02 6.44 -13.32
CA THR A 222 10.51 7.75 -13.72
C THR A 222 8.99 7.82 -13.68
N TYR A 223 8.49 9.01 -13.32
CA TYR A 223 7.09 9.40 -13.47
C TYR A 223 6.98 10.67 -14.30
N THR A 224 6.33 10.60 -15.46
CA THR A 224 5.96 11.76 -16.26
C THR A 224 4.54 12.19 -15.93
N LEU A 225 4.33 13.46 -15.65
CA LEU A 225 3.05 14.01 -15.21
C LEU A 225 2.32 14.71 -16.36
N ASN A 226 1.00 14.87 -16.21
CA ASN A 226 0.18 15.65 -17.14
C ASN A 226 0.45 17.17 -17.05
N TYR A 227 0.92 17.62 -15.89
CA TYR A 227 1.23 19.04 -15.59
C TYR A 227 2.17 19.13 -14.39
N ASP A 228 2.78 20.29 -14.18
CA ASP A 228 3.56 20.57 -13.00
C ASP A 228 2.66 20.56 -11.75
N PHE A 229 2.84 19.53 -10.93
CA PHE A 229 2.09 19.32 -9.69
C PHE A 229 3.03 19.30 -8.47
N PRO A 230 3.18 20.42 -7.74
CA PRO A 230 4.09 20.49 -6.59
C PRO A 230 3.78 19.52 -5.46
N GLY A 231 2.54 19.00 -5.41
CA GLY A 231 2.09 18.02 -4.42
C GLY A 231 2.42 16.57 -4.74
N PHE A 232 3.06 16.27 -5.88
CA PHE A 232 3.25 14.89 -6.35
C PHE A 232 4.02 14.02 -5.35
N LEU A 233 5.11 14.52 -4.77
CA LEU A 233 5.87 13.79 -3.74
C LEU A 233 5.01 13.40 -2.53
N SER A 234 3.98 14.19 -2.22
CA SER A 234 3.04 13.86 -1.14
C SER A 234 2.10 12.72 -1.53
N LEU A 235 1.72 12.59 -2.81
CA LEU A 235 0.91 11.48 -3.31
C LEU A 235 1.65 10.15 -3.22
N LEU A 236 2.98 10.15 -3.37
CA LEU A 236 3.81 8.94 -3.32
C LEU A 236 3.80 8.24 -1.94
N ASN A 237 3.16 8.84 -0.94
CA ASN A 237 2.92 8.20 0.37
C ASN A 237 1.59 7.46 0.46
N TYR A 238 0.80 7.45 -0.62
CA TYR A 238 -0.48 6.75 -0.67
C TYR A 238 -0.33 5.39 -1.35
N ALA A 239 -1.14 4.44 -0.92
CA ALA A 239 -1.13 3.05 -1.40
C ALA A 239 -1.11 2.88 -2.93
N PRO A 240 -1.79 3.71 -3.76
CA PRO A 240 -1.71 3.61 -5.22
C PRO A 240 -0.31 3.75 -5.83
N TYR A 241 0.64 4.28 -5.07
CA TYR A 241 2.02 4.47 -5.50
C TYR A 241 3.00 3.55 -4.76
N GLU A 242 2.50 2.61 -3.95
CA GLU A 242 3.31 1.55 -3.34
C GLU A 242 3.68 0.49 -4.39
N PRO A 243 4.90 -0.07 -4.34
CA PRO A 243 5.30 -1.15 -5.25
C PRO A 243 4.65 -2.48 -4.87
N ALA A 244 4.68 -3.45 -5.78
CA ALA A 244 4.32 -4.83 -5.51
C ALA A 244 5.28 -5.78 -6.22
N TYR A 245 5.62 -6.91 -5.60
CA TYR A 245 6.52 -7.90 -6.19
C TYR A 245 5.94 -8.45 -7.49
N GLY A 246 6.47 -8.00 -8.63
CA GLY A 246 5.93 -8.25 -9.95
C GLY A 246 5.69 -9.72 -10.27
N PRO A 247 6.64 -10.66 -9.98
CA PRO A 247 6.42 -12.09 -10.21
C PRO A 247 5.20 -12.65 -9.47
N MET A 248 5.00 -12.29 -8.21
CA MET A 248 3.84 -12.74 -7.41
C MET A 248 2.56 -12.11 -7.91
N LEU A 249 2.59 -10.82 -8.28
CA LEU A 249 1.44 -10.11 -8.84
C LEU A 249 0.97 -10.76 -10.15
N ALA A 250 1.91 -11.12 -11.03
CA ALA A 250 1.62 -11.78 -12.31
C ALA A 250 1.08 -13.22 -12.14
N GLU A 251 1.59 -13.96 -11.15
CA GLU A 251 1.17 -15.33 -10.88
C GLU A 251 -0.23 -15.40 -10.23
N LEU A 252 -0.50 -14.51 -9.26
CA LEU A 252 -1.69 -14.59 -8.42
C LEU A 252 -2.89 -13.81 -8.96
N GLY A 253 -2.65 -12.73 -9.71
CA GLY A 253 -3.73 -11.87 -10.23
C GLY A 253 -4.66 -11.39 -9.11
N ASP A 254 -5.94 -11.79 -9.17
CA ASP A 254 -6.97 -11.44 -8.17
C ASP A 254 -6.77 -12.10 -6.80
N GLN A 255 -5.89 -13.10 -6.69
CA GLN A 255 -5.53 -13.74 -5.43
C GLN A 255 -4.38 -13.03 -4.70
N PHE A 256 -3.76 -12.01 -5.32
CA PHE A 256 -2.71 -11.21 -4.69
C PHE A 256 -3.23 -10.56 -3.41
N CYS A 257 -2.47 -10.70 -2.30
CA CYS A 257 -2.82 -10.16 -0.98
C CYS A 257 -4.21 -10.54 -0.48
N THR A 258 -4.64 -11.79 -0.67
CA THR A 258 -5.87 -12.33 -0.05
C THR A 258 -5.61 -13.08 1.25
N SER A 259 -4.36 -13.46 1.51
CA SER A 259 -3.88 -14.11 2.74
C SER A 259 -2.44 -13.68 3.03
N ALA A 260 -1.87 -14.13 4.16
CA ALA A 260 -0.46 -13.88 4.46
C ALA A 260 0.48 -14.53 3.43
N GLU A 261 0.14 -15.73 2.95
CA GLU A 261 0.93 -16.49 1.98
C GLU A 261 0.94 -15.85 0.59
N THR A 262 -0.06 -15.04 0.28
CA THR A 262 -0.19 -14.32 -1.01
C THR A 262 0.21 -12.86 -0.92
N ALA A 263 0.75 -12.43 0.23
CA ALA A 263 1.27 -11.09 0.47
C ALA A 263 2.79 -11.05 0.28
N CYS A 264 3.29 -9.95 -0.26
CA CYS A 264 4.72 -9.63 -0.29
C CYS A 264 4.99 -8.38 0.55
N ASN A 265 6.18 -8.29 1.13
CA ASN A 265 6.50 -7.28 2.10
C ASN A 265 7.92 -6.75 1.89
N CYS A 266 8.11 -5.42 1.86
CA CYS A 266 9.41 -4.76 1.85
C CYS A 266 9.52 -3.67 2.92
N GLY A 267 8.46 -3.45 3.71
CA GLY A 267 8.41 -2.45 4.77
C GLY A 267 9.08 -2.90 6.08
N ALA A 268 8.89 -2.10 7.12
CA ALA A 268 9.47 -2.35 8.45
C ALA A 268 9.01 -3.67 9.10
N PHE A 269 7.86 -4.20 8.64
CA PHE A 269 7.30 -5.48 9.09
C PHE A 269 6.90 -6.33 7.90
N TYR A 270 6.72 -7.64 8.14
CA TYR A 270 6.06 -8.55 7.22
C TYR A 270 4.82 -9.16 7.88
N LEU A 271 3.79 -9.42 7.08
CA LEU A 271 2.56 -10.06 7.53
C LEU A 271 2.81 -11.56 7.70
N ALA A 272 3.03 -12.00 8.95
CA ALA A 272 3.34 -13.38 9.26
C ALA A 272 2.08 -14.26 9.34
N GLU A 273 0.97 -13.72 9.86
CA GLU A 273 -0.28 -14.46 10.04
C GLU A 273 -1.48 -13.54 9.82
N TYR A 274 -2.51 -14.06 9.17
CA TYR A 274 -3.80 -13.40 9.04
C TYR A 274 -4.92 -14.41 9.20
N THR A 275 -5.73 -14.23 10.24
CA THR A 275 -6.95 -15.01 10.47
C THR A 275 -8.14 -14.06 10.50
N PRO A 276 -9.04 -14.12 9.49
CA PRO A 276 -10.21 -13.25 9.43
C PRO A 276 -11.05 -13.31 10.71
N LEU A 277 -11.53 -12.15 11.20
CA LEU A 277 -12.32 -11.99 12.42
C LEU A 277 -11.61 -12.47 13.71
N GLU A 278 -10.30 -12.63 13.67
CA GLU A 278 -9.50 -13.06 14.81
C GLU A 278 -8.27 -12.18 15.02
N SER A 279 -7.26 -12.28 14.15
CA SER A 279 -6.03 -11.54 14.36
C SER A 279 -5.17 -11.42 13.11
N TRP A 280 -4.28 -10.40 13.13
CA TRP A 280 -3.14 -10.22 12.24
C TRP A 280 -1.88 -10.23 13.09
N VAL A 281 -0.84 -10.88 12.63
CA VAL A 281 0.47 -10.85 13.27
C VAL A 281 1.48 -10.36 12.24
N MET A 282 2.08 -9.22 12.54
CA MET A 282 3.15 -8.65 11.74
C MET A 282 4.45 -8.74 12.54
N LYS A 283 5.51 -9.25 11.94
CA LYS A 283 6.82 -9.40 12.56
C LYS A 283 7.81 -8.43 11.92
N LYS A 284 8.78 -7.99 12.69
CA LYS A 284 9.87 -7.13 12.23
C LYS A 284 10.57 -7.76 11.03
N ASN A 285 10.71 -6.99 9.95
CA ASN A 285 11.40 -7.43 8.74
C ASN A 285 12.92 -7.37 8.94
N PRO A 286 13.63 -8.51 8.89
CA PRO A 286 15.07 -8.54 9.09
C PRO A 286 15.85 -7.98 7.90
N GLU A 287 15.22 -7.83 6.73
CA GLU A 287 15.83 -7.32 5.51
C GLU A 287 15.64 -5.80 5.33
N ASN A 288 14.68 -5.18 6.06
CA ASN A 288 14.37 -3.76 5.88
C ASN A 288 15.58 -2.85 6.17
N TYR A 289 15.80 -1.87 5.29
CA TYR A 289 16.94 -0.93 5.37
C TYR A 289 17.03 -0.15 6.69
N ASP A 290 15.90 0.03 7.38
CA ASP A 290 15.82 0.80 8.64
C ASP A 290 15.60 -0.09 9.86
N LYS A 291 15.81 -1.40 9.74
CA LYS A 291 15.55 -2.40 10.80
C LYS A 291 16.17 -2.06 12.13
N ASP A 292 17.33 -1.41 12.17
CA ASP A 292 18.01 -1.05 13.41
C ASP A 292 17.28 0.04 14.20
N ASN A 293 16.37 0.78 13.57
CA ASN A 293 15.50 1.78 14.17
C ASN A 293 14.08 1.27 14.46
N VAL A 294 13.80 0.00 14.22
CA VAL A 294 12.55 -0.67 14.55
C VAL A 294 12.71 -1.39 15.87
N TYR A 295 12.05 -0.91 16.92
CA TYR A 295 12.19 -1.39 18.30
C TYR A 295 11.08 -2.35 18.75
N ILE A 296 10.07 -2.55 17.90
CA ILE A 296 8.96 -3.49 18.13
C ILE A 296 9.25 -4.72 17.27
N ASP A 297 9.25 -5.90 17.89
CA ASP A 297 9.48 -7.16 17.17
C ASP A 297 8.19 -7.71 16.54
N THR A 298 7.04 -7.44 17.18
CA THR A 298 5.75 -7.94 16.74
C THR A 298 4.66 -6.89 16.93
N ILE A 299 3.84 -6.68 15.89
CA ILE A 299 2.57 -5.96 15.99
C ILE A 299 1.46 -7.01 15.87
N ARG A 300 0.56 -7.02 16.85
CA ARG A 300 -0.58 -7.92 16.86
C ARG A 300 -1.88 -7.12 16.84
N TYR A 301 -2.65 -7.24 15.78
CA TYR A 301 -4.01 -6.75 15.70
C TYR A 301 -4.98 -7.84 16.13
N ILE A 302 -5.85 -7.54 17.07
CA ILE A 302 -6.87 -8.47 17.56
C ILE A 302 -8.25 -7.90 17.22
N TYR A 303 -9.07 -8.70 16.53
CA TYR A 303 -10.45 -8.33 16.24
C TYR A 303 -11.28 -8.31 17.50
N ASN A 304 -11.97 -7.19 17.72
CA ASN A 304 -12.96 -7.05 18.77
C ASN A 304 -14.05 -6.10 18.29
N GLN A 305 -15.22 -6.64 18.00
CA GLN A 305 -16.36 -5.88 17.49
C GLN A 305 -16.76 -4.69 18.41
N GLU A 306 -16.49 -4.79 19.71
CA GLU A 306 -16.80 -3.76 20.68
C GLU A 306 -15.68 -2.74 20.88
N ALA A 307 -14.54 -2.86 20.19
CA ALA A 307 -13.36 -2.02 20.39
C ALA A 307 -13.63 -0.51 20.20
N LEU A 308 -14.58 -0.15 19.34
CA LEU A 308 -14.99 1.25 19.14
C LEU A 308 -15.79 1.81 20.33
N ILE A 309 -16.48 0.96 21.08
CA ILE A 309 -17.38 1.34 22.18
C ILE A 309 -16.65 1.23 23.53
N SER A 310 -15.97 0.11 23.74
CA SER A 310 -15.35 -0.24 25.02
C SER A 310 -13.85 0.05 25.10
N GLY A 311 -13.20 0.47 23.99
CA GLY A 311 -11.77 0.78 23.97
C GLY A 311 -11.33 1.74 25.08
N PRO A 312 -12.01 2.88 25.30
CA PRO A 312 -11.69 3.80 26.40
C PRO A 312 -11.90 3.21 27.80
N GLU A 313 -12.79 2.23 27.96
CA GLU A 313 -13.03 1.56 29.25
C GLU A 313 -12.01 0.44 29.52
N MET A 314 -11.52 -0.25 28.48
CA MET A 314 -10.49 -1.27 28.59
C MET A 314 -9.14 -0.67 29.04
N VAL A 315 -8.83 0.55 28.63
CA VAL A 315 -7.60 1.26 29.03
C VAL A 315 -7.68 1.75 30.50
N ARG A 316 -8.88 1.82 31.09
CA ARG A 316 -9.09 2.24 32.48
C ARG A 316 -9.11 1.09 33.50
N ARG A 317 -9.09 -0.14 33.05
CA ARG A 317 -9.03 -1.36 33.87
C ARG A 317 -7.64 -1.94 33.88
#